data_e43a41d05031bf86dc7ea265f553dab2
#
_entry.id   e43a41d05031bf86dc7ea265f553dab2
#
_cell.length_a   1.000
_cell.length_b   1.000
_cell.length_c   1.000
_cell.angle_alpha   90.00
_cell.angle_beta   90.00
_cell.angle_gamma   90.00
#
_symmetry.space_group_name_H-M   'P 1'
#
loop_
_entity.id
_entity.type
_entity.pdbx_description
1 polymer ?
#
loop_
_entity_poly.entity_id
_entity_poly.type
_entity_poly.pdbx_seq_one_letter_code
_entity_poly.pdbx_strand_id
1 'polypeptide(L)'
;MKEIIAQTAGRLVEEIFNTIEKVGLSNVGKTAEELFAVLKNGTLELLSAAISEMDAAVLSAKKERKSDGLTVKERNVPRTFTTSLGELHYKRTYFSLKDGSNVYLIDHLIGIEPNERLSKQLCAELVQYAASMSMQKAAKAAGGLVSRQTVDNKLLAMKEPVTEIKRVKDTPPELHIFADEDHVHLRPKKSAFVPLVTVTEGMDVSDKKRHKTINPVHFQGFGMSNEAFIEN
;
A
#
# COMPACT_ATOMS: atom_id res chain seq x y z
N MET A 1 29.74 -3.82 -2.51
CA MET A 1 28.48 -3.80 -1.72
C MET A 1 28.65 -3.21 -0.33
N LYS A 2 29.55 -3.69 0.50
CA LYS A 2 29.67 -3.26 1.90
C LYS A 2 30.16 -1.80 2.10
N GLU A 3 30.95 -1.25 1.20
CA GLU A 3 31.62 0.03 1.41
C GLU A 3 30.69 1.25 1.27
N ILE A 4 29.89 1.33 0.19
CA ILE A 4 28.95 2.44 -0.02
C ILE A 4 27.84 2.42 1.05
N ILE A 5 27.31 1.23 1.35
CA ILE A 5 26.31 1.07 2.42
C ILE A 5 26.91 1.50 3.77
N ALA A 6 28.15 1.10 4.08
CA ALA A 6 28.82 1.49 5.31
C ALA A 6 29.07 3.01 5.41
N GLN A 7 29.48 3.65 4.32
CA GLN A 7 29.64 5.11 4.27
C GLN A 7 28.29 5.83 4.44
N THR A 8 27.22 5.34 3.81
CA THR A 8 25.88 5.93 3.96
C THR A 8 25.35 5.75 5.38
N ALA A 9 25.57 4.58 5.99
CA ALA A 9 25.22 4.33 7.39
C ALA A 9 26.03 5.21 8.36
N GLY A 10 27.33 5.42 8.10
CA GLY A 10 28.16 6.34 8.88
C GLY A 10 27.62 7.76 8.86
N ARG A 11 27.27 8.29 7.70
CA ARG A 11 26.64 9.62 7.57
C ARG A 11 25.33 9.71 8.34
N LEU A 12 24.48 8.69 8.26
CA LEU A 12 23.21 8.66 9.00
C LEU A 12 23.44 8.74 10.51
N VAL A 13 24.45 8.02 11.03
CA VAL A 13 24.81 8.08 12.46
C VAL A 13 25.27 9.49 12.83
N GLU A 14 26.10 10.13 12.04
CA GLU A 14 26.53 11.52 12.26
C GLU A 14 25.34 12.49 12.24
N GLU A 15 24.39 12.35 11.31
CA GLU A 15 23.19 13.18 11.26
C GLU A 15 22.30 13.00 12.50
N ILE A 16 22.20 11.79 13.04
CA ILE A 16 21.48 11.51 14.28
C ILE A 16 22.12 12.28 15.45
N PHE A 17 23.44 12.19 15.61
CA PHE A 17 24.16 12.91 16.67
C PHE A 17 24.00 14.42 16.51
N ASN A 18 24.24 14.96 15.33
CA ASN A 18 24.09 16.39 15.02
C ASN A 18 22.66 16.90 15.31
N THR A 19 21.65 16.08 15.03
CA THR A 19 20.25 16.42 15.31
C THR A 19 19.98 16.50 16.80
N ILE A 20 20.50 15.54 17.59
CA ILE A 20 20.37 15.55 19.05
C ILE A 20 21.09 16.76 19.66
N GLU A 21 22.29 17.08 19.20
CA GLU A 21 23.04 18.25 19.67
C GLU A 21 22.35 19.56 19.33
N LYS A 22 21.83 19.69 18.10
CA LYS A 22 21.17 20.92 17.60
C LYS A 22 19.83 21.18 18.28
N VAL A 23 19.00 20.15 18.42
CA VAL A 23 17.64 20.28 18.99
C VAL A 23 17.67 20.25 20.51
N GLY A 24 18.61 19.49 21.09
CA GLY A 24 18.74 19.28 22.52
C GLY A 24 17.65 18.33 23.04
N LEU A 25 17.75 17.98 24.32
CA LEU A 25 16.79 17.10 25.00
C LEU A 25 15.76 17.86 25.86
N SER A 26 15.76 19.18 25.82
CA SER A 26 14.80 20.02 26.56
C SER A 26 13.36 19.86 26.08
N ASN A 27 13.17 19.43 24.84
CA ASN A 27 11.87 19.07 24.25
C ASN A 27 11.98 17.72 23.53
N VAL A 28 11.82 16.65 24.29
CA VAL A 28 11.95 15.26 23.79
C VAL A 28 11.00 14.98 22.63
N GLY A 29 9.78 15.53 22.64
CA GLY A 29 8.81 15.35 21.55
C GLY A 29 9.34 15.90 20.22
N LYS A 30 9.81 17.14 20.21
CA LYS A 30 10.42 17.76 19.03
C LYS A 30 11.66 17.00 18.55
N THR A 31 12.51 16.62 19.49
CA THR A 31 13.72 15.84 19.14
C THR A 31 13.37 14.50 18.51
N ALA A 32 12.34 13.82 19.00
CA ALA A 32 11.88 12.56 18.43
C ALA A 32 11.31 12.73 16.99
N GLU A 33 10.56 13.82 16.72
CA GLU A 33 10.05 14.12 15.38
C GLU A 33 11.20 14.39 14.39
N GLU A 34 12.19 15.19 14.77
CA GLU A 34 13.35 15.48 13.93
C GLU A 34 14.19 14.23 13.68
N LEU A 35 14.44 13.42 14.71
CA LEU A 35 15.15 12.15 14.56
C LEU A 35 14.39 11.17 13.66
N PHE A 36 13.07 11.12 13.78
CA PHE A 36 12.26 10.26 12.91
C PHE A 36 12.39 10.68 11.44
N ALA A 37 12.40 11.99 11.16
CA ALA A 37 12.63 12.50 9.81
C ALA A 37 14.01 12.11 9.27
N VAL A 38 15.06 12.23 10.06
CA VAL A 38 16.43 11.82 9.71
C VAL A 38 16.48 10.32 9.42
N LEU A 39 15.94 9.48 10.30
CA LEU A 39 15.90 8.04 10.12
C LEU A 39 15.15 7.62 8.86
N LYS A 40 14.02 8.28 8.59
CA LYS A 40 13.21 8.04 7.40
C LYS A 40 13.98 8.32 6.12
N ASN A 41 14.63 9.47 6.02
CA ASN A 41 15.46 9.85 4.88
C ASN A 41 16.69 8.94 4.72
N GLY A 42 17.39 8.69 5.82
CA GLY A 42 18.54 7.80 5.82
C GLY A 42 18.20 6.37 5.40
N THR A 43 17.01 5.87 5.76
CA THR A 43 16.52 4.56 5.29
C THR A 43 16.34 4.56 3.77
N LEU A 44 15.77 5.62 3.19
CA LEU A 44 15.59 5.73 1.74
C LEU A 44 16.96 5.83 1.02
N GLU A 45 17.92 6.55 1.58
CA GLU A 45 19.28 6.62 1.05
C GLU A 45 20.01 5.27 1.09
N LEU A 46 19.89 4.54 2.19
CA LEU A 46 20.46 3.20 2.33
C LEU A 46 19.86 2.22 1.32
N LEU A 47 18.54 2.26 1.10
CA LEU A 47 17.87 1.45 0.08
C LEU A 47 18.35 1.82 -1.33
N SER A 48 18.46 3.11 -1.63
CA SER A 48 18.98 3.58 -2.91
C SER A 48 20.42 3.11 -3.16
N ALA A 49 21.28 3.20 -2.15
CA ALA A 49 22.66 2.72 -2.20
C ALA A 49 22.71 1.20 -2.43
N ALA A 50 21.90 0.42 -1.70
CA ALA A 50 21.83 -1.02 -1.86
C ALA A 50 21.36 -1.44 -3.26
N ILE A 51 20.35 -0.79 -3.80
CA ILE A 51 19.85 -1.05 -5.16
C ILE A 51 20.92 -0.71 -6.21
N SER A 52 21.62 0.40 -6.05
CA SER A 52 22.70 0.81 -6.95
C SER A 52 23.87 -0.20 -6.96
N GLU A 53 24.21 -0.73 -5.79
CA GLU A 53 25.21 -1.80 -5.66
C GLU A 53 24.76 -3.12 -6.32
N MET A 54 23.48 -3.46 -6.19
CA MET A 54 22.90 -4.63 -6.86
C MET A 54 22.96 -4.46 -8.39
N ASP A 55 22.61 -3.29 -8.91
CA ASP A 55 22.68 -3.01 -10.36
C ASP A 55 24.14 -3.05 -10.87
N ALA A 56 25.09 -2.53 -10.10
CA ALA A 56 26.51 -2.61 -10.40
C ALA A 56 27.03 -4.06 -10.40
N ALA A 57 26.57 -4.90 -9.47
CA ALA A 57 26.88 -6.32 -9.43
C ALA A 57 26.38 -7.05 -10.69
N VAL A 58 25.14 -6.78 -11.10
CA VAL A 58 24.56 -7.29 -12.35
C VAL A 58 25.38 -6.82 -13.56
N LEU A 59 25.78 -5.54 -13.59
CA LEU A 59 26.61 -5.00 -14.67
C LEU A 59 27.99 -5.65 -14.74
N SER A 60 28.59 -6.02 -13.62
CA SER A 60 29.91 -6.65 -13.55
C SER A 60 29.90 -8.13 -14.02
N ALA A 61 28.76 -8.82 -13.87
CA ALA A 61 28.55 -10.22 -14.24
C ALA A 61 28.41 -10.41 -15.76
N LYS A 62 29.43 -10.00 -16.55
CA LYS A 62 29.37 -9.96 -18.03
C LYS A 62 29.17 -11.31 -18.68
N LYS A 63 29.78 -12.39 -18.12
CA LYS A 63 29.72 -13.74 -18.70
C LYS A 63 28.32 -14.31 -18.54
N GLU A 64 27.75 -14.20 -17.35
CA GLU A 64 26.42 -14.68 -16.98
C GLU A 64 25.37 -13.93 -17.81
N ARG A 65 25.44 -12.60 -17.85
CA ARG A 65 24.54 -11.78 -18.69
C ARG A 65 24.57 -12.16 -20.15
N LYS A 66 25.78 -12.45 -20.70
CA LYS A 66 25.91 -12.86 -22.10
C LYS A 66 25.31 -14.25 -22.34
N SER A 67 25.44 -15.20 -21.41
CA SER A 67 24.80 -16.51 -21.51
C SER A 67 23.28 -16.38 -21.49
N ASP A 68 22.73 -15.51 -20.63
CA ASP A 68 21.30 -15.23 -20.51
C ASP A 68 20.74 -14.35 -21.64
N GLY A 69 21.62 -13.88 -22.52
CA GLY A 69 21.26 -13.06 -23.67
C GLY A 69 20.94 -11.62 -23.36
N LEU A 70 21.36 -11.13 -22.19
CA LEU A 70 21.14 -9.78 -21.73
C LEU A 70 22.22 -8.83 -22.29
N THR A 71 21.79 -7.86 -23.09
CA THR A 71 22.64 -6.78 -23.62
C THR A 71 22.25 -5.45 -22.97
N VAL A 72 23.25 -4.69 -22.51
CA VAL A 72 23.03 -3.35 -21.95
C VAL A 72 22.57 -2.41 -23.06
N LYS A 73 21.39 -1.83 -22.90
CA LYS A 73 20.83 -0.83 -23.81
C LYS A 73 21.07 0.59 -23.29
N GLU A 74 20.80 0.83 -22.02
CA GLU A 74 20.97 2.12 -21.39
C GLU A 74 21.35 1.96 -19.92
N ARG A 75 22.21 2.85 -19.41
CA ARG A 75 22.64 2.85 -18.00
C ARG A 75 22.11 4.07 -17.26
N ASN A 76 22.08 3.97 -15.96
CA ASN A 76 21.72 5.09 -15.07
C ASN A 76 20.32 5.69 -15.36
N VAL A 77 19.37 4.87 -15.83
CA VAL A 77 17.98 5.29 -16.04
C VAL A 77 17.35 5.60 -14.68
N PRO A 78 16.93 6.85 -14.43
CA PRO A 78 16.37 7.22 -13.14
C PRO A 78 15.01 6.58 -12.94
N ARG A 79 14.71 6.23 -11.70
CA ARG A 79 13.38 5.80 -11.26
C ARG A 79 13.03 6.41 -9.90
N THR A 80 11.79 6.80 -9.77
CA THR A 80 11.16 7.15 -8.49
C THR A 80 10.13 6.09 -8.14
N PHE A 81 10.19 5.59 -6.92
CA PHE A 81 9.25 4.62 -6.38
C PHE A 81 8.76 5.12 -5.00
N THR A 82 7.47 5.34 -4.86
CA THR A 82 6.90 5.94 -3.65
C THR A 82 6.58 4.86 -2.62
N THR A 83 7.16 4.96 -1.46
CA THR A 83 6.95 4.07 -0.30
C THR A 83 6.20 4.80 0.80
N SER A 84 5.77 4.11 1.86
CA SER A 84 5.22 4.73 3.06
C SER A 84 6.22 5.65 3.80
N LEU A 85 7.51 5.44 3.56
CA LEU A 85 8.56 6.31 4.10
C LEU A 85 8.80 7.57 3.27
N GLY A 86 8.44 7.59 1.98
CA GLY A 86 8.68 8.67 1.06
C GLY A 86 9.07 8.17 -0.33
N GLU A 87 9.61 9.06 -1.14
CA GLU A 87 10.06 8.75 -2.47
C GLU A 87 11.47 8.15 -2.46
N LEU A 88 11.58 6.93 -2.95
CA LEU A 88 12.84 6.23 -3.18
C LEU A 88 13.33 6.56 -4.60
N HIS A 89 14.43 7.27 -4.71
CA HIS A 89 15.07 7.61 -5.96
C HIS A 89 16.28 6.70 -6.20
N TYR A 90 16.31 6.01 -7.32
CA TYR A 90 17.45 5.17 -7.68
C TYR A 90 17.70 5.16 -9.19
N LYS A 91 18.87 4.69 -9.59
CA LYS A 91 19.25 4.50 -10.99
C LYS A 91 19.33 3.01 -11.29
N ARG A 92 18.95 2.63 -12.50
CA ARG A 92 18.89 1.25 -12.94
C ARG A 92 19.37 1.11 -14.38
N THR A 93 19.78 -0.09 -14.75
CA THR A 93 20.22 -0.42 -16.09
C THR A 93 19.06 -1.04 -16.89
N TYR A 94 18.92 -0.60 -18.12
CA TYR A 94 17.96 -1.12 -19.08
C TYR A 94 18.65 -2.14 -19.97
N PHE A 95 18.11 -3.36 -20.03
CA PHE A 95 18.66 -4.45 -20.81
C PHE A 95 17.71 -4.82 -21.95
N SER A 96 18.30 -5.29 -23.06
CA SER A 96 17.58 -5.95 -24.15
C SER A 96 17.86 -7.45 -24.09
N LEU A 97 16.83 -8.26 -24.31
CA LEU A 97 16.88 -9.72 -24.40
C LEU A 97 17.04 -10.17 -25.86
N LYS A 98 17.35 -11.46 -26.06
CA LYS A 98 17.52 -12.06 -27.40
C LYS A 98 16.25 -12.04 -28.25
N ASP A 99 15.09 -12.10 -27.62
CA ASP A 99 13.78 -12.05 -28.28
C ASP A 99 13.36 -10.63 -28.70
N GLY A 100 14.23 -9.61 -28.46
CA GLY A 100 13.93 -8.21 -28.73
C GLY A 100 13.15 -7.50 -27.65
N SER A 101 12.71 -8.18 -26.61
CA SER A 101 12.08 -7.55 -25.46
C SER A 101 13.10 -6.80 -24.60
N ASN A 102 12.62 -5.95 -23.71
CA ASN A 102 13.49 -5.15 -22.86
C ASN A 102 13.04 -5.24 -21.41
N VAL A 103 13.99 -5.21 -20.47
CA VAL A 103 13.74 -5.38 -19.06
C VAL A 103 14.62 -4.48 -18.19
N TYR A 104 14.06 -4.01 -17.08
CA TYR A 104 14.82 -3.47 -15.96
C TYR A 104 15.03 -4.60 -14.94
N LEU A 105 16.14 -5.33 -15.08
CA LEU A 105 16.38 -6.53 -14.29
C LEU A 105 16.37 -6.25 -12.78
N ILE A 106 16.89 -5.09 -12.36
CA ILE A 106 16.93 -4.73 -10.94
C ILE A 106 15.52 -4.56 -10.36
N ASP A 107 14.58 -3.95 -11.11
CA ASP A 107 13.19 -3.82 -10.64
C ASP A 107 12.58 -5.19 -10.37
N HIS A 108 12.79 -6.13 -11.28
CA HIS A 108 12.30 -7.50 -11.12
C HIS A 108 12.92 -8.19 -9.90
N LEU A 109 14.24 -8.01 -9.69
CA LEU A 109 14.94 -8.60 -8.54
C LEU A 109 14.47 -8.06 -7.19
N ILE A 110 14.05 -6.79 -7.13
CA ILE A 110 13.52 -6.16 -5.90
C ILE A 110 11.99 -6.24 -5.81
N GLY A 111 11.32 -6.98 -6.72
CA GLY A 111 9.89 -7.25 -6.69
C GLY A 111 9.00 -6.06 -7.06
N ILE A 112 9.51 -5.16 -7.91
CA ILE A 112 8.74 -4.04 -8.45
C ILE A 112 8.26 -4.38 -9.86
N GLU A 113 6.95 -4.43 -10.04
CA GLU A 113 6.33 -4.74 -11.31
C GLU A 113 6.48 -3.60 -12.34
N PRO A 114 6.39 -3.89 -13.65
CA PRO A 114 6.35 -2.87 -14.69
C PRO A 114 5.23 -1.85 -14.44
N ASN A 115 5.57 -0.56 -14.53
CA ASN A 115 4.66 0.56 -14.28
C ASN A 115 4.16 0.71 -12.82
N GLU A 116 4.58 -0.13 -11.89
CA GLU A 116 4.29 0.04 -10.48
C GLU A 116 5.04 1.27 -9.93
N ARG A 117 4.32 2.21 -9.35
CA ARG A 117 4.88 3.48 -8.82
C ARG A 117 4.81 3.58 -7.31
N LEU A 118 3.96 2.78 -6.68
CA LEU A 118 3.69 2.82 -5.24
C LEU A 118 3.97 1.46 -4.64
N SER A 119 4.55 1.45 -3.44
CA SER A 119 4.73 0.21 -2.68
C SER A 119 3.38 -0.40 -2.27
N LYS A 120 3.33 -1.71 -2.20
CA LYS A 120 2.14 -2.45 -1.73
C LYS A 120 1.71 -1.99 -0.33
N GLN A 121 2.70 -1.71 0.54
CA GLN A 121 2.46 -1.20 1.88
C GLN A 121 1.75 0.16 1.84
N LEU A 122 2.26 1.12 1.06
CA LEU A 122 1.60 2.43 0.90
C LEU A 122 0.19 2.28 0.33
N CYS A 123 -0.02 1.39 -0.65
CA CYS A 123 -1.36 1.13 -1.18
C CYS A 123 -2.32 0.62 -0.09
N ALA A 124 -1.87 -0.29 0.78
CA ALA A 124 -2.66 -0.80 1.89
C ALA A 124 -3.02 0.31 2.90
N GLU A 125 -2.06 1.15 3.26
CA GLU A 125 -2.29 2.31 4.14
C GLU A 125 -3.31 3.30 3.55
N LEU A 126 -3.19 3.61 2.25
CA LEU A 126 -4.13 4.51 1.57
C LEU A 126 -5.57 3.98 1.61
N VAL A 127 -5.74 2.67 1.39
CA VAL A 127 -7.05 2.01 1.47
C VAL A 127 -7.59 2.04 2.89
N GLN A 128 -6.74 1.73 3.88
CA GLN A 128 -7.13 1.77 5.29
C GLN A 128 -7.58 3.17 5.72
N TYR A 129 -6.85 4.21 5.34
CA TYR A 129 -7.25 5.59 5.62
C TYR A 129 -8.54 5.98 4.89
N ALA A 130 -8.70 5.57 3.63
CA ALA A 130 -9.88 5.88 2.84
C ALA A 130 -11.16 5.20 3.37
N ALA A 131 -11.03 4.09 4.12
CA ALA A 131 -12.15 3.45 4.78
C ALA A 131 -12.78 4.29 5.91
N SER A 132 -12.01 5.21 6.50
CA SER A 132 -12.47 6.03 7.65
C SER A 132 -12.54 7.53 7.37
N MET A 133 -12.02 7.98 6.23
CA MET A 133 -11.97 9.41 5.90
C MET A 133 -12.07 9.67 4.39
N SER A 134 -12.26 10.94 4.01
CA SER A 134 -12.29 11.30 2.58
C SER A 134 -10.94 11.03 1.91
N MET A 135 -10.93 10.70 0.62
CA MET A 135 -9.72 10.41 -0.17
C MET A 135 -8.67 11.53 -0.10
N GLN A 136 -9.09 12.79 0.00
CA GLN A 136 -8.18 13.92 0.18
C GLN A 136 -7.50 13.91 1.57
N LYS A 137 -8.25 13.55 2.62
CA LYS A 137 -7.70 13.40 3.96
C LYS A 137 -6.79 12.18 4.03
N ALA A 138 -7.17 11.07 3.40
CA ALA A 138 -6.34 9.86 3.30
C ALA A 138 -5.00 10.13 2.62
N ALA A 139 -5.00 10.86 1.49
CA ALA A 139 -3.76 11.27 0.83
C ALA A 139 -2.86 12.14 1.74
N LYS A 140 -3.44 13.06 2.51
CA LYS A 140 -2.69 13.88 3.48
C LYS A 140 -2.17 13.04 4.66
N ALA A 141 -2.98 12.10 5.19
CA ALA A 141 -2.58 11.22 6.29
C ALA A 141 -1.40 10.31 5.90
N ALA A 142 -1.32 9.91 4.63
CA ALA A 142 -0.17 9.20 4.06
C ALA A 142 1.02 10.13 3.75
N GLY A 143 1.13 11.29 4.40
CA GLY A 143 2.23 12.23 4.23
C GLY A 143 2.15 13.11 2.97
N GLY A 144 1.02 13.14 2.27
CA GLY A 144 0.86 13.92 1.03
C GLY A 144 1.66 13.39 -0.17
N LEU A 145 2.16 12.16 -0.09
CA LEU A 145 2.99 11.51 -1.11
C LEU A 145 2.24 11.23 -2.42
N VAL A 146 0.91 11.21 -2.35
CA VAL A 146 0.04 10.89 -3.50
C VAL A 146 -1.11 11.88 -3.61
N SER A 147 -1.68 11.97 -4.81
CA SER A 147 -2.88 12.78 -5.05
C SER A 147 -4.15 12.05 -4.57
N ARG A 148 -5.23 12.83 -4.34
CA ARG A 148 -6.57 12.29 -4.12
C ARG A 148 -6.98 11.28 -5.21
N GLN A 149 -6.68 11.59 -6.48
CA GLN A 149 -7.03 10.71 -7.60
C GLN A 149 -6.29 9.37 -7.53
N THR A 150 -5.06 9.36 -7.02
CA THR A 150 -4.31 8.12 -6.81
C THR A 150 -4.99 7.22 -5.79
N VAL A 151 -5.52 7.79 -4.69
CA VAL A 151 -6.29 7.04 -3.69
C VAL A 151 -7.54 6.44 -4.32
N ASP A 152 -8.30 7.25 -5.07
CA ASP A 152 -9.49 6.83 -5.78
C ASP A 152 -9.22 5.67 -6.74
N ASN A 153 -8.18 5.79 -7.57
CA ASN A 153 -7.78 4.74 -8.49
C ASN A 153 -7.37 3.44 -7.78
N LYS A 154 -6.77 3.54 -6.59
CA LYS A 154 -6.40 2.34 -5.82
C LYS A 154 -7.62 1.66 -5.21
N LEU A 155 -8.59 2.41 -4.73
CA LEU A 155 -9.87 1.85 -4.26
C LEU A 155 -10.62 1.15 -5.39
N LEU A 156 -10.74 1.79 -6.56
CA LEU A 156 -11.40 1.22 -7.73
C LEU A 156 -10.69 -0.04 -8.29
N ALA A 157 -9.39 -0.14 -8.08
CA ALA A 157 -8.60 -1.30 -8.52
C ALA A 157 -8.68 -2.48 -7.53
N MET A 158 -9.26 -2.29 -6.34
CA MET A 158 -9.49 -3.38 -5.41
C MET A 158 -10.56 -4.31 -5.99
N LYS A 159 -10.21 -5.58 -6.08
CA LYS A 159 -11.22 -6.62 -6.28
C LYS A 159 -12.02 -6.75 -4.99
N GLU A 160 -13.30 -7.02 -5.11
CA GLU A 160 -14.13 -7.30 -3.95
C GLU A 160 -13.45 -8.38 -3.09
N PRO A 161 -13.27 -8.12 -1.78
CA PRO A 161 -12.72 -9.13 -0.92
C PRO A 161 -13.68 -10.33 -0.96
N VAL A 162 -13.17 -11.49 -1.33
CA VAL A 162 -13.92 -12.72 -1.12
C VAL A 162 -14.06 -12.87 0.39
N THR A 163 -15.20 -12.51 0.91
CA THR A 163 -15.51 -12.71 2.33
C THR A 163 -15.65 -14.22 2.53
N GLU A 164 -14.60 -14.86 3.03
CA GLU A 164 -14.75 -16.22 3.53
C GLU A 164 -15.74 -16.17 4.70
N ILE A 165 -16.95 -16.63 4.42
CA ILE A 165 -17.95 -16.83 5.45
C ILE A 165 -17.42 -17.97 6.34
N LYS A 166 -16.90 -17.63 7.51
CA LYS A 166 -16.51 -18.61 8.50
C LYS A 166 -17.77 -19.34 8.93
N ARG A 167 -17.98 -20.51 8.37
CA ARG A 167 -19.07 -21.39 8.83
C ARG A 167 -18.76 -21.80 10.26
N VAL A 168 -19.64 -21.47 11.17
CA VAL A 168 -19.62 -21.99 12.54
C VAL A 168 -19.90 -23.49 12.45
N LYS A 169 -19.14 -24.32 13.18
CA LYS A 169 -19.29 -25.80 13.13
C LYS A 169 -20.66 -26.27 13.61
N ASP A 170 -21.27 -25.52 14.49
CA ASP A 170 -22.59 -25.82 15.04
C ASP A 170 -23.65 -24.95 14.34
N THR A 171 -24.75 -25.58 13.94
CA THR A 171 -25.90 -24.86 13.36
C THR A 171 -26.48 -23.92 14.44
N PRO A 172 -26.52 -22.60 14.21
CA PRO A 172 -27.09 -21.69 15.19
C PRO A 172 -28.59 -21.99 15.39
N PRO A 173 -29.11 -21.86 16.61
CA PRO A 173 -30.52 -22.14 16.90
C PRO A 173 -31.46 -21.19 16.18
N GLU A 174 -31.01 -19.96 15.90
CA GLU A 174 -31.80 -18.93 15.22
C GLU A 174 -30.89 -18.11 14.29
N LEU A 175 -31.43 -17.76 13.11
CA LEU A 175 -30.85 -16.78 12.20
C LEU A 175 -31.77 -15.58 12.13
N HIS A 176 -31.21 -14.41 12.40
CA HIS A 176 -31.92 -13.15 12.17
C HIS A 176 -31.47 -12.53 10.87
N ILE A 177 -32.43 -12.15 10.05
CA ILE A 177 -32.19 -11.51 8.75
C ILE A 177 -32.78 -10.10 8.81
N PHE A 178 -31.93 -9.12 8.64
CA PHE A 178 -32.31 -7.71 8.51
C PHE A 178 -32.14 -7.30 7.06
N ALA A 179 -33.21 -6.87 6.42
CA ALA A 179 -33.18 -6.37 5.04
C ALA A 179 -33.61 -4.91 5.05
N ASP A 180 -32.83 -4.06 4.41
CA ASP A 180 -33.05 -2.63 4.30
C ASP A 180 -32.50 -2.10 2.99
N GLU A 181 -32.83 -0.88 2.63
CA GLU A 181 -32.32 -0.17 1.46
C GLU A 181 -31.66 1.12 1.90
N ASP A 182 -30.41 1.34 1.46
CA ASP A 182 -29.71 2.60 1.67
C ASP A 182 -29.79 3.51 0.45
N HIS A 183 -29.97 4.80 0.70
CA HIS A 183 -30.04 5.84 -0.32
C HIS A 183 -28.67 6.45 -0.52
N VAL A 184 -27.98 6.06 -1.60
CA VAL A 184 -26.66 6.55 -1.92
C VAL A 184 -26.73 7.66 -2.97
N HIS A 185 -26.16 8.82 -2.66
CA HIS A 185 -25.99 9.91 -3.61
C HIS A 185 -24.79 9.67 -4.52
N LEU A 186 -25.06 9.39 -5.79
CA LEU A 186 -24.03 9.23 -6.81
C LEU A 186 -23.67 10.57 -7.48
N ARG A 187 -22.47 10.68 -7.97
CA ARG A 187 -22.07 11.80 -8.86
C ARG A 187 -22.37 11.43 -10.32
N PRO A 188 -22.94 12.33 -11.16
CA PRO A 188 -23.42 13.67 -10.86
C PRO A 188 -24.93 13.66 -10.51
N LYS A 189 -25.28 14.04 -9.27
CA LYS A 189 -26.67 14.30 -8.77
C LYS A 189 -27.71 13.20 -9.04
N LYS A 190 -27.29 11.94 -9.08
CA LYS A 190 -28.18 10.78 -9.13
C LYS A 190 -28.23 10.11 -7.77
N SER A 191 -29.39 9.65 -7.36
CA SER A 191 -29.55 8.77 -6.20
C SER A 191 -29.70 7.33 -6.68
N ALA A 192 -29.13 6.40 -5.97
CA ALA A 192 -29.35 4.98 -6.16
C ALA A 192 -29.78 4.35 -4.86
N PHE A 193 -30.64 3.35 -4.96
CA PHE A 193 -30.98 2.45 -3.87
C PHE A 193 -29.96 1.31 -3.86
N VAL A 194 -29.47 0.97 -2.69
CA VAL A 194 -28.56 -0.15 -2.49
C VAL A 194 -29.24 -1.12 -1.52
N PRO A 195 -29.68 -2.29 -1.98
CA PRO A 195 -30.22 -3.29 -1.07
C PRO A 195 -29.12 -3.79 -0.14
N LEU A 196 -29.47 -3.85 1.14
CA LEU A 196 -28.59 -4.30 2.24
C LEU A 196 -29.27 -5.45 2.96
N VAL A 197 -28.58 -6.56 3.11
CA VAL A 197 -29.03 -7.67 3.93
C VAL A 197 -27.97 -8.02 4.95
N THR A 198 -28.37 -8.08 6.21
CA THR A 198 -27.50 -8.55 7.31
C THR A 198 -28.08 -9.84 7.86
N VAL A 199 -27.28 -10.90 7.82
CA VAL A 199 -27.61 -12.18 8.46
C VAL A 199 -26.76 -12.34 9.71
N THR A 200 -27.37 -12.70 10.83
CA THR A 200 -26.68 -12.86 12.12
C THR A 200 -27.18 -14.10 12.87
N GLU A 201 -26.31 -14.74 13.63
CA GLU A 201 -26.58 -15.97 14.38
C GLU A 201 -27.32 -15.70 15.70
N GLY A 202 -27.73 -14.48 15.92
CA GLY A 202 -28.49 -14.09 17.12
C GLY A 202 -28.16 -12.65 17.55
N MET A 203 -28.70 -12.26 18.68
CA MET A 203 -28.47 -10.94 19.30
C MET A 203 -28.01 -11.09 20.73
N ASP A 204 -26.91 -10.47 21.08
CA ASP A 204 -26.50 -10.29 22.48
C ASP A 204 -27.32 -9.16 23.11
N VAL A 205 -28.18 -9.53 24.04
CA VAL A 205 -29.08 -8.64 24.78
C VAL A 205 -28.59 -8.35 26.22
N SER A 206 -27.33 -8.68 26.51
CA SER A 206 -26.74 -8.48 27.84
C SER A 206 -26.69 -7.00 28.25
N ASP A 207 -26.56 -6.10 27.28
CA ASP A 207 -26.68 -4.65 27.51
C ASP A 207 -28.13 -4.19 27.24
N LYS A 208 -28.81 -3.70 28.30
CA LYS A 208 -30.18 -3.18 28.18
C LYS A 208 -30.37 -2.00 27.25
N LYS A 209 -29.28 -1.30 26.90
CA LYS A 209 -29.35 -0.10 26.06
C LYS A 209 -28.88 -0.34 24.63
N ARG A 210 -28.02 -1.35 24.38
CA ARG A 210 -27.45 -1.63 23.04
C ARG A 210 -27.35 -3.13 22.83
N HIS A 211 -28.19 -3.64 21.98
CA HIS A 211 -28.09 -5.02 21.52
C HIS A 211 -26.99 -5.10 20.43
N LYS A 212 -26.21 -6.16 20.47
CA LYS A 212 -25.16 -6.42 19.46
C LYS A 212 -25.52 -7.67 18.68
N THR A 213 -25.31 -7.63 17.38
CA THR A 213 -25.45 -8.80 16.51
C THR A 213 -24.28 -9.76 16.74
N ILE A 214 -24.59 -11.06 16.75
CA ILE A 214 -23.59 -12.14 16.89
C ILE A 214 -23.22 -12.63 15.48
N ASN A 215 -21.93 -12.62 15.16
CA ASN A 215 -21.38 -13.04 13.85
C ASN A 215 -22.15 -12.46 12.64
N PRO A 216 -22.31 -11.14 12.52
CA PRO A 216 -23.05 -10.55 11.41
C PRO A 216 -22.30 -10.73 10.08
N VAL A 217 -23.04 -11.14 9.05
CA VAL A 217 -22.57 -11.16 7.65
C VAL A 217 -23.42 -10.16 6.87
N HIS A 218 -22.78 -9.23 6.20
CA HIS A 218 -23.44 -8.18 5.44
C HIS A 218 -23.34 -8.45 3.94
N PHE A 219 -24.46 -8.36 3.26
CA PHE A 219 -24.58 -8.46 1.82
C PHE A 219 -25.06 -7.11 1.28
N GLN A 220 -24.52 -6.67 0.15
CA GLN A 220 -24.94 -5.45 -0.53
C GLN A 220 -25.02 -5.67 -2.04
N GLY A 221 -26.02 -5.09 -2.68
CA GLY A 221 -26.28 -5.25 -4.11
C GLY A 221 -26.23 -3.92 -4.86
N PHE A 222 -25.06 -3.24 -4.90
CA PHE A 222 -24.95 -2.00 -5.64
C PHE A 222 -25.20 -2.19 -7.14
N GLY A 223 -26.19 -1.47 -7.68
CA GLY A 223 -26.57 -1.56 -9.10
C GLY A 223 -27.42 -2.79 -9.47
N MET A 224 -27.83 -3.58 -8.49
CA MET A 224 -28.77 -4.69 -8.66
C MET A 224 -30.20 -4.24 -8.35
N SER A 225 -31.20 -4.84 -9.00
CA SER A 225 -32.58 -4.78 -8.51
C SER A 225 -32.74 -5.67 -7.27
N ASN A 226 -33.74 -5.40 -6.43
CA ASN A 226 -34.01 -6.22 -5.25
C ASN A 226 -34.25 -7.69 -5.61
N GLU A 227 -34.93 -7.96 -6.73
CA GLU A 227 -35.16 -9.31 -7.25
C GLU A 227 -33.84 -10.01 -7.61
N ALA A 228 -32.99 -9.37 -8.41
CA ALA A 228 -31.68 -9.93 -8.79
C ALA A 228 -30.73 -10.10 -7.61
N PHE A 229 -30.90 -9.31 -6.54
CA PHE A 229 -30.08 -9.42 -5.31
C PHE A 229 -30.50 -10.60 -4.44
N ILE A 230 -31.80 -10.94 -4.42
CA ILE A 230 -32.34 -12.05 -3.63
C ILE A 230 -32.06 -13.41 -4.30
N GLU A 231 -31.98 -13.42 -5.65
CA GLU A 231 -31.76 -14.64 -6.43
C GLU A 231 -30.27 -15.07 -6.50
N ASN A 232 -29.31 -14.24 -6.10
CA ASN A 232 -27.88 -14.54 -6.06
C ASN A 232 -27.42 -14.94 -4.63
#